data_598576108079fe673c8f08ca76d3b703
#
_entry.id   598576108079fe673c8f08ca76d3b703
#
_cell.length_a   1.000
_cell.length_b   1.000
_cell.length_c   1.000
_cell.angle_alpha   90.00
_cell.angle_beta   90.00
_cell.angle_gamma   90.00
#
_symmetry.space_group_name_H-M   'P 1'
#
loop_
_entity.id
_entity.type
_entity.pdbx_description
1 polymer ?
#
loop_
_entity_poly.entity_id
_entity_poly.type
_entity_poly.pdbx_seq_one_letter_code
_entity_poly.pdbx_strand_id
1 'polypeptide(L)'
;ELRANPVVTRLGKKHDVVMDAQQQLLQLLVKELNLETELPAKQEKSAYKRLLLEKGGEAFSQRLTEILEINPLYAERLQQGGLLSDHLEWALKACVDRTLEHWFIKQGERLGFKPVADDNNLSKLQNSAYQWHSLSAKGGKGDKAGFSSVDFTGELQITDMEKFKQALFVGIGRSKAFGCGLLLVRRCG
;
A
#
# COMPACT_ATOMS: atom_id res chain seq x y z
N GLU A 1 -12.05 10.55 -7.47
CA GLU A 1 -10.85 10.83 -6.68
C GLU A 1 -11.17 10.69 -5.19
N LEU A 2 -10.29 10.08 -4.43
CA LEU A 2 -10.44 9.85 -3.00
C LEU A 2 -9.09 10.01 -2.31
N ARG A 3 -8.98 10.94 -1.35
CA ARG A 3 -7.91 10.91 -0.35
C ARG A 3 -8.35 10.09 0.85
N ALA A 4 -7.64 9.04 1.19
CA ALA A 4 -8.00 8.15 2.29
C ALA A 4 -6.84 7.90 3.25
N ASN A 5 -7.17 7.51 4.48
CA ASN A 5 -6.25 6.90 5.44
C ASN A 5 -6.51 5.38 5.46
N PRO A 6 -5.78 4.58 4.65
CA PRO A 6 -5.94 3.15 4.61
C PRO A 6 -5.38 2.50 5.87
N VAL A 7 -6.22 1.75 6.58
CA VAL A 7 -5.85 1.06 7.82
C VAL A 7 -6.33 -0.38 7.78
N VAL A 8 -5.50 -1.31 8.22
CA VAL A 8 -5.84 -2.71 8.48
C VAL A 8 -5.84 -3.00 9.99
N THR A 9 -6.62 -3.99 10.41
CA THR A 9 -6.63 -4.45 11.80
C THR A 9 -6.00 -5.83 11.87
N ARG A 10 -4.96 -5.99 12.68
CA ARG A 10 -4.28 -7.26 12.97
C ARG A 10 -4.17 -7.44 14.47
N LEU A 11 -4.58 -8.58 14.97
CA LEU A 11 -4.56 -8.90 16.41
C LEU A 11 -5.16 -7.77 17.28
N GLY A 12 -6.30 -7.20 16.82
CA GLY A 12 -6.98 -6.10 17.52
C GLY A 12 -6.31 -4.72 17.40
N LYS A 13 -5.13 -4.62 16.81
CA LYS A 13 -4.41 -3.36 16.60
C LYS A 13 -4.58 -2.86 15.16
N LYS A 14 -4.60 -1.54 15.03
CA LYS A 14 -4.72 -0.87 13.73
C LYS A 14 -3.34 -0.50 13.22
N HIS A 15 -3.08 -0.86 11.97
CA HIS A 15 -1.82 -0.61 11.28
C HIS A 15 -2.10 0.19 10.01
N ASP A 16 -1.20 1.09 9.68
CA ASP A 16 -1.14 1.74 8.38
C ASP A 16 -0.89 0.68 7.29
N VAL A 17 -1.68 0.70 6.21
CA VAL A 17 -1.62 -0.32 5.15
C VAL A 17 -0.26 -0.32 4.46
N VAL A 18 0.30 0.85 4.18
CA VAL A 18 1.58 0.98 3.47
C VAL A 18 2.73 0.46 4.31
N MET A 19 2.80 0.91 5.58
CA MET A 19 3.86 0.48 6.50
C MET A 19 3.78 -1.02 6.81
N ASP A 20 2.56 -1.53 7.00
CA ASP A 20 2.32 -2.95 7.28
C ASP A 20 2.72 -3.82 6.08
N ALA A 21 2.33 -3.45 4.85
CA ALA A 21 2.68 -4.19 3.64
C ALA A 21 4.20 -4.27 3.43
N GLN A 22 4.89 -3.13 3.59
CA GLN A 22 6.35 -3.10 3.47
C GLN A 22 7.04 -3.96 4.51
N GLN A 23 6.61 -3.88 5.76
CA GLN A 23 7.18 -4.67 6.85
C GLN A 23 6.97 -6.17 6.61
N GLN A 24 5.78 -6.58 6.19
CA GLN A 24 5.48 -7.98 5.93
C GLN A 24 6.29 -8.54 4.77
N LEU A 25 6.45 -7.80 3.67
CA LEU A 25 7.28 -8.27 2.56
C LEU A 25 8.73 -8.46 3.00
N LEU A 26 9.31 -7.49 3.74
CA LEU A 26 10.68 -7.61 4.24
C LEU A 26 10.86 -8.82 5.17
N GLN A 27 9.92 -9.05 6.09
CA GLN A 27 9.93 -10.21 6.98
C GLN A 27 9.83 -11.51 6.20
N LEU A 28 8.95 -11.58 5.20
CA LEU A 28 8.79 -12.74 4.34
C LEU A 28 10.09 -13.07 3.61
N LEU A 29 10.71 -12.08 2.96
CA LEU A 29 11.96 -12.26 2.23
C LEU A 29 13.11 -12.75 3.13
N VAL A 30 13.27 -12.17 4.31
CA VAL A 30 14.28 -12.61 5.28
C VAL A 30 14.04 -14.06 5.73
N LYS A 31 12.78 -14.43 5.94
CA LYS A 31 12.39 -15.81 6.31
C LYS A 31 12.62 -16.79 5.17
N GLU A 32 12.19 -16.48 3.95
CA GLU A 32 12.41 -17.34 2.77
C GLU A 32 13.89 -17.61 2.51
N LEU A 33 14.75 -16.64 2.80
CA LEU A 33 16.21 -16.74 2.63
C LEU A 33 16.94 -17.30 3.88
N ASN A 34 16.22 -17.69 4.93
CA ASN A 34 16.77 -18.19 6.19
C ASN A 34 17.77 -17.25 6.88
N LEU A 35 17.53 -15.93 6.79
CA LEU A 35 18.41 -14.90 7.36
C LEU A 35 17.93 -14.38 8.73
N GLU A 36 16.93 -14.98 9.35
CA GLU A 36 16.28 -14.49 10.58
C GLU A 36 17.25 -14.38 11.76
N THR A 37 18.21 -15.32 11.87
CA THR A 37 19.22 -15.34 12.93
C THR A 37 20.24 -14.22 12.85
N GLU A 38 20.35 -13.57 11.72
CA GLU A 38 21.28 -12.46 11.48
C GLU A 38 20.66 -11.08 11.73
N LEU A 39 19.37 -11.03 12.10
CA LEU A 39 18.69 -9.80 12.41
C LEU A 39 19.18 -9.22 13.75
N PRO A 40 19.41 -7.90 13.84
CA PRO A 40 19.72 -7.24 15.10
C PRO A 40 18.51 -7.26 16.05
N ALA A 41 18.75 -7.06 17.35
CA ALA A 41 17.70 -7.01 18.36
C ALA A 41 16.60 -5.98 18.04
N LYS A 42 16.97 -4.84 17.42
CA LYS A 42 16.03 -3.83 16.94
C LYS A 42 15.69 -4.07 15.48
N GLN A 43 14.55 -4.69 15.24
CA GLN A 43 14.08 -5.10 13.91
C GLN A 43 13.36 -3.95 13.19
N GLU A 44 14.11 -2.92 12.79
CA GLU A 44 13.60 -1.81 11.97
C GLU A 44 13.65 -2.16 10.47
N LYS A 45 12.84 -1.50 9.65
CA LYS A 45 12.83 -1.70 8.19
C LYS A 45 14.22 -1.55 7.55
N SER A 46 15.00 -0.60 8.03
CA SER A 46 16.38 -0.37 7.59
C SER A 46 17.30 -1.57 7.82
N ALA A 47 17.12 -2.26 8.95
CA ALA A 47 17.88 -3.46 9.29
C ALA A 47 17.55 -4.62 8.33
N TYR A 48 16.26 -4.84 8.05
CA TYR A 48 15.83 -5.85 7.07
C TYR A 48 16.39 -5.56 5.67
N LYS A 49 16.25 -4.31 5.19
CA LYS A 49 16.76 -3.92 3.86
C LYS A 49 18.26 -4.14 3.76
N ARG A 50 19.02 -3.68 4.76
CA ARG A 50 20.48 -3.84 4.78
C ARG A 50 20.86 -5.32 4.75
N LEU A 51 20.26 -6.14 5.62
CA LEU A 51 20.54 -7.58 5.68
C LEU A 51 20.28 -8.27 4.33
N LEU A 52 19.13 -7.99 3.69
CA LEU A 52 18.77 -8.54 2.39
C LEU A 52 19.76 -8.15 1.30
N LEU A 53 20.19 -6.89 1.27
CA LEU A 53 21.15 -6.40 0.27
C LEU A 53 22.58 -6.95 0.48
N GLU A 54 23.00 -7.16 1.74
CA GLU A 54 24.33 -7.66 2.08
C GLU A 54 24.44 -9.20 1.99
N LYS A 55 23.37 -9.92 2.33
CA LYS A 55 23.42 -11.38 2.55
C LYS A 55 22.49 -12.19 1.63
N GLY A 56 21.54 -11.55 0.96
CA GLY A 56 20.52 -12.26 0.17
C GLY A 56 21.04 -12.95 -1.09
N GLY A 57 22.12 -12.44 -1.70
CA GLY A 57 22.79 -13.04 -2.84
C GLY A 57 21.89 -13.23 -4.07
N GLU A 58 22.22 -14.27 -4.87
CA GLU A 58 21.48 -14.61 -6.11
C GLU A 58 20.02 -14.99 -5.85
N ALA A 59 19.75 -15.74 -4.79
CA ALA A 59 18.38 -16.16 -4.43
C ALA A 59 17.48 -14.94 -4.15
N PHE A 60 18.02 -13.90 -3.52
CA PHE A 60 17.30 -12.65 -3.30
C PHE A 60 17.02 -11.93 -4.61
N SER A 61 18.01 -11.82 -5.51
CA SER A 61 17.85 -11.20 -6.83
C SER A 61 16.77 -11.91 -7.63
N GLN A 62 16.78 -13.24 -7.68
CA GLN A 62 15.78 -14.04 -8.36
C GLN A 62 14.38 -13.82 -7.76
N ARG A 63 14.26 -13.79 -6.44
CA ARG A 63 12.98 -13.58 -5.76
C ARG A 63 12.39 -12.21 -6.03
N LEU A 64 13.22 -11.16 -6.10
CA LEU A 64 12.78 -9.83 -6.50
C LEU A 64 12.27 -9.81 -7.94
N THR A 65 12.96 -10.48 -8.86
CA THR A 65 12.54 -10.62 -10.26
C THR A 65 11.14 -11.26 -10.35
N GLU A 66 10.91 -12.37 -9.67
CA GLU A 66 9.61 -13.04 -9.63
C GLU A 66 8.48 -12.11 -9.12
N ILE A 67 8.77 -11.31 -8.08
CA ILE A 67 7.79 -10.35 -7.55
C ILE A 67 7.46 -9.24 -8.55
N LEU A 68 8.48 -8.74 -9.26
CA LEU A 68 8.34 -7.61 -10.18
C LEU A 68 7.67 -8.02 -11.50
N GLU A 69 7.91 -9.24 -11.99
CA GLU A 69 7.31 -9.74 -13.23
C GLU A 69 5.79 -9.92 -13.16
N ILE A 70 5.20 -10.02 -11.97
CA ILE A 70 3.75 -10.15 -11.79
C ILE A 70 2.99 -8.92 -12.32
N ASN A 71 3.60 -7.74 -12.24
CA ASN A 71 2.96 -6.49 -12.66
C ASN A 71 3.67 -5.91 -13.89
N PRO A 72 2.97 -5.72 -15.02
CA PRO A 72 3.59 -5.25 -16.27
C PRO A 72 4.42 -3.97 -16.14
N LEU A 73 3.97 -3.01 -15.32
CA LEU A 73 4.70 -1.76 -15.06
C LEU A 73 6.10 -2.01 -14.48
N TYR A 74 6.19 -2.94 -13.53
CA TYR A 74 7.46 -3.26 -12.87
C TYR A 74 8.30 -4.22 -13.69
N ALA A 75 7.68 -5.13 -14.46
CA ALA A 75 8.36 -5.98 -15.43
C ALA A 75 9.08 -5.15 -16.51
N GLU A 76 8.43 -4.10 -17.03
CA GLU A 76 9.04 -3.19 -17.99
C GLU A 76 10.25 -2.44 -17.37
N ARG A 77 10.10 -1.96 -16.12
CA ARG A 77 11.22 -1.31 -15.40
C ARG A 77 12.40 -2.25 -15.18
N LEU A 78 12.11 -3.50 -14.84
CA LEU A 78 13.14 -4.52 -14.64
C LEU A 78 13.97 -4.75 -15.92
N GLN A 79 13.33 -4.74 -17.12
CA GLN A 79 14.01 -4.85 -18.40
C GLN A 79 14.93 -3.66 -18.71
N GLN A 80 14.65 -2.49 -18.16
CA GLN A 80 15.50 -1.31 -18.30
C GLN A 80 16.77 -1.39 -17.43
N GLY A 81 16.88 -2.41 -16.56
CA GLY A 81 17.97 -2.60 -15.62
C GLY A 81 17.78 -1.83 -14.31
N GLY A 82 18.79 -1.87 -13.46
CA GLY A 82 18.79 -1.20 -12.16
C GLY A 82 19.72 -1.89 -11.18
N LEU A 83 19.96 -1.24 -10.04
CA LEU A 83 20.69 -1.84 -8.94
C LEU A 83 19.75 -2.77 -8.13
N LEU A 84 20.32 -3.72 -7.43
CA LEU A 84 19.56 -4.61 -6.55
C LEU A 84 18.73 -3.83 -5.50
N SER A 85 19.25 -2.71 -5.02
CA SER A 85 18.52 -1.77 -4.14
C SER A 85 17.29 -1.18 -4.82
N ASP A 86 17.37 -0.86 -6.11
CA ASP A 86 16.25 -0.30 -6.87
C ASP A 86 15.17 -1.37 -7.06
N HIS A 87 15.57 -2.61 -7.38
CA HIS A 87 14.67 -3.75 -7.48
C HIS A 87 13.92 -4.00 -6.16
N LEU A 88 14.61 -3.89 -5.02
CA LEU A 88 13.97 -4.00 -3.70
C LEU A 88 12.94 -2.88 -3.48
N GLU A 89 13.28 -1.62 -3.79
CA GLU A 89 12.33 -0.51 -3.64
C GLU A 89 11.11 -0.67 -4.57
N TRP A 90 11.31 -1.14 -5.80
CA TRP A 90 10.21 -1.43 -6.72
C TRP A 90 9.34 -2.59 -6.23
N ALA A 91 9.93 -3.65 -5.69
CA ALA A 91 9.19 -4.77 -5.11
C ALA A 91 8.35 -4.33 -3.89
N LEU A 92 8.91 -3.49 -3.03
CA LEU A 92 8.17 -2.88 -1.91
C LEU A 92 7.01 -2.03 -2.42
N LYS A 93 7.25 -1.21 -3.45
CA LYS A 93 6.19 -0.39 -4.06
C LYS A 93 5.11 -1.25 -4.71
N ALA A 94 5.47 -2.26 -5.49
CA ALA A 94 4.52 -3.18 -6.11
C ALA A 94 3.64 -3.90 -5.06
N CYS A 95 4.24 -4.31 -3.94
CA CYS A 95 3.51 -4.90 -2.82
C CYS A 95 2.52 -3.92 -2.19
N VAL A 96 2.95 -2.67 -2.00
CA VAL A 96 2.09 -1.59 -1.48
C VAL A 96 0.94 -1.30 -2.42
N ASP A 97 1.19 -1.13 -3.72
CA ASP A 97 0.18 -0.83 -4.73
C ASP A 97 -0.93 -1.90 -4.73
N ARG A 98 -0.53 -3.19 -4.74
CA ARG A 98 -1.47 -4.31 -4.67
C ARG A 98 -2.27 -4.35 -3.36
N THR A 99 -1.62 -4.02 -2.24
CA THR A 99 -2.28 -4.03 -0.93
C THR A 99 -3.28 -2.88 -0.80
N LEU A 100 -2.94 -1.71 -1.33
CA LEU A 100 -3.83 -0.55 -1.39
C LEU A 100 -5.04 -0.80 -2.31
N GLU A 101 -4.82 -1.40 -3.47
CA GLU A 101 -5.89 -1.82 -4.37
C GLU A 101 -6.86 -2.79 -3.69
N HIS A 102 -6.32 -3.81 -3.03
CA HIS A 102 -7.13 -4.77 -2.28
C HIS A 102 -7.92 -4.11 -1.13
N TRP A 103 -7.29 -3.17 -0.41
CA TRP A 103 -7.99 -2.37 0.60
C TRP A 103 -9.15 -1.58 -0.02
N PHE A 104 -8.92 -0.94 -1.17
CA PHE A 104 -9.94 -0.15 -1.87
C PHE A 104 -11.10 -1.02 -2.36
N ILE A 105 -10.81 -2.19 -2.94
CA ILE A 105 -11.82 -3.17 -3.37
C ILE A 105 -12.72 -3.58 -2.19
N LYS A 106 -12.12 -3.91 -1.04
CA LYS A 106 -12.87 -4.25 0.19
C LYS A 106 -13.74 -3.10 0.70
N GLN A 107 -13.29 -1.84 0.54
CA GLN A 107 -14.16 -0.71 0.84
C GLN A 107 -15.35 -0.66 -0.14
N GLY A 108 -15.09 -0.88 -1.42
CA GLY A 108 -16.10 -0.87 -2.47
C GLY A 108 -17.19 -1.94 -2.27
N GLU A 109 -16.83 -3.17 -1.95
CA GLU A 109 -17.76 -4.26 -1.64
C GLU A 109 -18.75 -3.87 -0.53
N ARG A 110 -18.26 -3.19 0.48
CA ARG A 110 -19.08 -2.72 1.61
C ARG A 110 -19.93 -1.50 1.25
N LEU A 111 -19.48 -0.65 0.35
CA LEU A 111 -20.02 0.67 0.05
C LEU A 111 -20.72 0.75 -1.30
N GLY A 112 -20.92 -0.37 -1.99
CA GLY A 112 -21.72 -0.47 -3.20
C GLY A 112 -21.02 0.01 -4.47
N PHE A 113 -19.71 -0.17 -4.61
CA PHE A 113 -18.96 0.12 -5.83
C PHE A 113 -17.82 -0.87 -6.05
N LYS A 114 -17.26 -0.90 -7.24
CA LYS A 114 -16.02 -1.60 -7.57
C LYS A 114 -15.19 -0.79 -8.56
N PRO A 115 -13.85 -0.93 -8.54
CA PRO A 115 -13.00 -0.40 -9.61
C PRO A 115 -13.37 -1.03 -10.96
N VAL A 116 -13.23 -0.24 -12.04
CA VAL A 116 -13.31 -0.75 -13.40
C VAL A 116 -11.96 -1.33 -13.78
N ALA A 117 -11.95 -2.49 -14.44
CA ALA A 117 -10.77 -3.05 -15.07
C ALA A 117 -10.69 -2.62 -16.54
N ASP A 118 -9.49 -2.62 -17.11
CA ASP A 118 -9.25 -2.45 -18.52
C ASP A 118 -9.48 -3.76 -19.31
N ASP A 119 -9.24 -3.73 -20.60
CA ASP A 119 -9.40 -4.88 -21.49
C ASP A 119 -8.44 -6.06 -21.15
N ASN A 120 -7.36 -5.79 -20.45
CA ASN A 120 -6.40 -6.77 -19.94
C ASN A 120 -6.72 -7.26 -18.52
N ASN A 121 -7.90 -6.91 -18.01
CA ASN A 121 -8.33 -7.19 -16.65
C ASN A 121 -7.44 -6.56 -15.55
N LEU A 122 -6.73 -5.48 -15.90
CA LEU A 122 -5.98 -4.67 -14.94
C LEU A 122 -6.86 -3.55 -14.42
N SER A 123 -6.80 -3.31 -13.12
CA SER A 123 -7.56 -2.23 -12.49
C SER A 123 -7.11 -0.86 -13.01
N LYS A 124 -8.07 -0.03 -13.40
CA LYS A 124 -7.83 1.38 -13.73
C LYS A 124 -7.62 2.27 -12.51
N LEU A 125 -7.54 1.67 -11.33
CA LEU A 125 -7.28 2.36 -10.08
C LEU A 125 -5.80 2.71 -9.98
N GLN A 126 -5.52 3.97 -9.74
CA GLN A 126 -4.17 4.46 -9.45
C GLN A 126 -4.12 4.95 -8.01
N ASN A 127 -3.02 4.68 -7.33
CA ASN A 127 -2.71 5.21 -6.02
C ASN A 127 -1.44 6.06 -6.08
N SER A 128 -1.40 7.14 -5.31
CA SER A 128 -0.30 8.09 -5.30
C SER A 128 -0.26 8.87 -3.98
N ALA A 129 0.73 9.75 -3.86
CA ALA A 129 0.83 10.74 -2.80
C ALA A 129 0.72 10.14 -1.38
N TYR A 130 1.37 8.98 -1.12
CA TYR A 130 1.50 8.52 0.26
C TYR A 130 2.25 9.57 1.09
N GLN A 131 1.59 10.04 2.14
CA GLN A 131 2.13 11.06 3.02
C GLN A 131 1.82 10.75 4.48
N TRP A 132 2.82 10.85 5.34
CA TRP A 132 2.66 10.81 6.79
C TRP A 132 2.39 12.21 7.32
N HIS A 133 1.32 12.36 8.10
CA HIS A 133 0.92 13.58 8.78
C HIS A 133 1.18 13.43 10.27
N SER A 134 2.17 14.14 10.79
CA SER A 134 2.44 14.18 12.21
C SER A 134 1.42 15.07 12.92
N LEU A 135 0.83 14.55 13.99
CA LEU A 135 -0.04 15.31 14.89
C LEU A 135 0.80 15.73 16.08
N SER A 136 1.31 16.97 16.05
CA SER A 136 2.00 17.55 17.23
C SER A 136 0.98 17.71 18.36
N ALA A 137 1.10 16.88 19.39
CA ALA A 137 0.30 17.05 20.60
C ALA A 137 0.71 18.35 21.30
N LYS A 138 -0.23 19.24 21.55
CA LYS A 138 -0.05 20.32 22.53
C LYS A 138 0.22 19.65 23.90
N GLY A 139 1.49 19.62 24.32
CA GLY A 139 1.88 19.10 25.63
C GLY A 139 2.54 17.72 25.66
N GLY A 140 3.67 17.55 25.01
CA GLY A 140 4.78 16.76 25.55
C GLY A 140 4.71 15.23 25.62
N LYS A 141 3.76 14.53 24.96
CA LYS A 141 3.83 13.08 24.80
C LYS A 141 3.32 12.67 23.44
N GLY A 142 4.18 12.66 22.41
CA GLY A 142 3.76 12.01 21.20
C GLY A 142 4.34 12.45 19.87
N ASP A 143 5.65 12.58 19.73
CA ASP A 143 6.31 12.74 18.41
C ASP A 143 5.98 11.60 17.40
N LYS A 144 5.25 10.58 17.87
CA LYS A 144 4.82 9.41 17.07
C LYS A 144 3.33 9.41 16.73
N ALA A 145 2.56 10.39 17.21
CA ALA A 145 1.14 10.45 16.87
C ALA A 145 0.96 11.02 15.47
N GLY A 146 0.20 10.32 14.62
CA GLY A 146 -0.03 10.76 13.27
C GLY A 146 -0.95 9.81 12.50
N PHE A 147 -1.15 10.13 11.25
CA PHE A 147 -1.86 9.28 10.29
C PHE A 147 -1.24 9.41 8.91
N SER A 148 -1.43 8.42 8.07
CA SER A 148 -1.05 8.51 6.65
C SER A 148 -2.24 8.87 5.77
N SER A 149 -1.97 9.43 4.61
CA SER A 149 -2.95 9.54 3.54
C SER A 149 -2.40 8.98 2.24
N VAL A 150 -3.32 8.49 1.40
CA VAL A 150 -3.06 8.02 0.03
C VAL A 150 -4.16 8.59 -0.85
N ASP A 151 -3.80 9.07 -2.03
CA ASP A 151 -4.75 9.51 -3.04
C ASP A 151 -5.04 8.36 -4.02
N PHE A 152 -6.32 8.09 -4.23
CA PHE A 152 -6.82 7.11 -5.20
C PHE A 152 -7.54 7.85 -6.32
N THR A 153 -7.21 7.51 -7.57
CA THR A 153 -7.86 8.03 -8.77
C THR A 153 -8.19 6.88 -9.70
N GLY A 154 -9.36 6.89 -10.32
CA GLY A 154 -9.75 5.82 -11.24
C GLY A 154 -11.22 5.88 -11.61
N GLU A 155 -11.67 4.85 -12.32
CA GLU A 155 -13.05 4.66 -12.72
C GLU A 155 -13.74 3.66 -11.80
N LEU A 156 -15.00 3.94 -11.45
CA LEU A 156 -15.81 3.09 -10.58
C LEU A 156 -17.09 2.67 -11.30
N GLN A 157 -17.50 1.43 -11.07
CA GLN A 157 -18.82 0.94 -11.38
C GLN A 157 -19.64 0.87 -10.07
N ILE A 158 -20.80 1.48 -10.05
CA ILE A 158 -21.73 1.40 -8.92
C ILE A 158 -22.41 0.03 -8.97
N THR A 159 -22.36 -0.71 -7.87
CA THR A 159 -22.97 -2.04 -7.70
C THR A 159 -24.21 -2.00 -6.79
N ASP A 160 -24.29 -0.99 -5.90
CA ASP A 160 -25.43 -0.75 -5.01
C ASP A 160 -25.56 0.76 -4.82
N MET A 161 -26.60 1.34 -5.43
CA MET A 161 -26.82 2.80 -5.47
C MET A 161 -27.08 3.40 -4.08
N GLU A 162 -27.80 2.69 -3.21
CA GLU A 162 -28.15 3.24 -1.89
C GLU A 162 -26.94 3.25 -0.96
N LYS A 163 -26.14 2.18 -0.95
CA LYS A 163 -24.87 2.15 -0.21
C LYS A 163 -23.88 3.17 -0.75
N PHE A 164 -23.83 3.33 -2.08
CA PHE A 164 -22.93 4.30 -2.70
C PHE A 164 -23.30 5.74 -2.35
N LYS A 165 -24.59 6.11 -2.43
CA LYS A 165 -25.08 7.40 -1.97
C LYS A 165 -24.72 7.67 -0.52
N GLN A 166 -24.94 6.69 0.36
CA GLN A 166 -24.56 6.81 1.77
C GLN A 166 -23.05 7.05 1.92
N ALA A 167 -22.20 6.37 1.13
CA ALA A 167 -20.75 6.55 1.16
C ALA A 167 -20.33 7.96 0.75
N LEU A 168 -21.02 8.61 -0.20
CA LEU A 168 -20.75 10.00 -0.59
C LEU A 168 -20.96 10.98 0.57
N PHE A 169 -21.98 10.77 1.41
CA PHE A 169 -22.27 11.64 2.56
C PHE A 169 -21.43 11.29 3.78
N VAL A 170 -21.27 10.01 4.08
CA VAL A 170 -20.56 9.54 5.28
C VAL A 170 -19.04 9.58 5.08
N GLY A 171 -18.58 9.42 3.84
CA GLY A 171 -17.16 9.32 3.48
C GLY A 171 -16.59 7.92 3.74
N ILE A 172 -15.39 7.67 3.16
CA ILE A 172 -14.73 6.37 3.15
C ILE A 172 -13.52 6.37 4.09
N GLY A 173 -13.43 5.37 4.95
CA GLY A 173 -12.27 5.17 5.81
C GLY A 173 -12.23 6.06 7.06
N ARG A 174 -11.03 6.42 7.48
CA ARG A 174 -10.73 7.14 8.74
C ARG A 174 -10.19 8.55 8.46
N SER A 175 -9.85 9.24 9.55
CA SER A 175 -9.23 10.57 9.51
C SER A 175 -10.04 11.64 8.75
N LYS A 176 -11.37 11.50 8.80
CA LYS A 176 -12.31 12.42 8.10
C LYS A 176 -12.19 13.85 8.59
N ALA A 177 -11.96 14.06 9.89
CA ALA A 177 -11.71 15.38 10.47
C ALA A 177 -10.43 16.04 9.93
N PHE A 178 -9.57 15.31 9.23
CA PHE A 178 -8.32 15.79 8.63
C PHE A 178 -8.39 15.80 7.11
N GLY A 179 -9.59 15.82 6.52
CA GLY A 179 -9.77 15.91 5.07
C GLY A 179 -9.67 14.59 4.31
N CYS A 180 -9.55 13.45 5.00
CA CYS A 180 -9.63 12.14 4.36
C CYS A 180 -11.08 11.66 4.19
N GLY A 181 -11.31 10.78 3.23
CA GLY A 181 -12.58 10.05 3.08
C GLY A 181 -13.62 10.70 2.18
N LEU A 182 -13.41 11.92 1.72
CA LEU A 182 -14.31 12.56 0.76
C LEU A 182 -14.11 11.94 -0.62
N LEU A 183 -15.14 11.28 -1.13
CA LEU A 183 -15.14 10.72 -2.48
C LEU A 183 -15.68 11.75 -3.48
N LEU A 184 -14.82 12.25 -4.36
CA LEU A 184 -15.18 13.15 -5.45
C LEU A 184 -15.45 12.33 -6.71
N VAL A 185 -16.67 12.43 -7.25
CA VAL A 185 -17.10 11.66 -8.41
C VAL A 185 -17.65 12.56 -9.50
N ARG A 186 -17.45 12.15 -10.74
CA ARG A 186 -18.12 12.70 -11.92
C ARG A 186 -18.58 11.54 -12.80
N ARG A 187 -19.61 11.78 -13.59
CA ARG A 187 -20.04 10.77 -14.57
C ARG A 187 -18.98 10.65 -15.66
N CYS A 188 -18.55 9.42 -15.93
CA CYS A 188 -17.79 9.11 -17.13
C CYS A 188 -18.77 8.90 -18.28
N GLY A 189 -18.48 9.51 -19.43
CA GLY A 189 -19.30 9.41 -20.63
C GLY A 189 -19.23 8.03 -21.25
#